data_ca3da337a5dec15544ab3531e1a29693
#
_entry.id   ca3da337a5dec15544ab3531e1a29693
#
_cell.length_a   1.000
_cell.length_b   1.000
_cell.length_c   1.000
_cell.angle_alpha   90.00
_cell.angle_beta   90.00
_cell.angle_gamma   90.00
#
_symmetry.space_group_name_H-M   'P 1'
#
loop_
_entity.id
_entity.type
_entity.pdbx_description
1 polymer ?
#
loop_
_entity_poly.entity_id
_entity_poly.type
_entity_poly.pdbx_seq_one_letter_code
_entity_poly.pdbx_strand_id
1 'polypeptide(L)'
;MAATFRNPIGDLPDPWLVHHDDHYFLTGTSHDHVAVRKAASIRDLADAAATTVWRDTDPTRNAMVWAPELHLLDGPNGRRWYLYYTASDAADHLHHRMYVLEGDGDDPLGPFAYKARLNTDPADEYYAIDGSPLQLPNGGLHLFWAGAPGHVLYVSRMADPWRLTGPRVQLPASGFGCPDIREGPVCLRRNGRVFLVYSACDTGTPDYRMGMLSADDTDDLLDVRSWHQHPEPVFQARADHGVFGPGHNSFFTSPDGTEDWFAYHAKTTDRYTYDGRTARAQRLEWDADGSPVFGTPLPLTAEIPLPSGDPGLPADDVDFGVP
;
A
#
# COMPACT_ATOMS: atom_id res chain seq x y z
N MET A 1 27.01 -0.93 -18.03
CA MET A 1 25.66 -1.50 -18.00
C MET A 1 24.89 -0.68 -16.99
N ALA A 2 23.61 -0.41 -17.20
CA ALA A 2 22.81 0.24 -16.17
C ALA A 2 22.80 -0.64 -14.91
N ALA A 3 22.81 -0.01 -13.73
CA ALA A 3 22.70 -0.74 -12.47
C ALA A 3 21.30 -1.36 -12.37
N THR A 4 21.21 -2.55 -11.78
CA THR A 4 19.97 -3.33 -11.68
C THR A 4 19.74 -3.84 -10.26
N PHE A 5 18.52 -4.23 -9.96
CA PHE A 5 18.17 -5.01 -8.77
C PHE A 5 17.34 -6.24 -9.17
N ARG A 6 17.13 -7.12 -8.21
CA ARG A 6 16.21 -8.27 -8.34
C ARG A 6 15.20 -8.28 -7.22
N ASN A 7 14.00 -8.72 -7.54
CA ASN A 7 13.00 -9.08 -6.53
C ASN A 7 13.39 -10.39 -5.81
N PRO A 8 12.99 -10.61 -4.54
CA PRO A 8 12.16 -9.71 -3.74
C PRO A 8 12.97 -8.55 -3.12
N ILE A 9 12.30 -7.43 -2.87
CA ILE A 9 12.86 -6.28 -2.12
C ILE A 9 12.63 -6.40 -0.60
N GLY A 10 11.94 -7.46 -0.16
CA GLY A 10 11.69 -7.78 1.24
C GLY A 10 10.94 -9.10 1.40
N ASP A 11 11.08 -9.72 2.56
CA ASP A 11 10.45 -10.98 2.97
C ASP A 11 9.15 -10.74 3.78
N LEU A 12 8.36 -9.78 3.36
CA LEU A 12 7.13 -9.36 4.05
C LEU A 12 5.96 -9.28 3.07
N PRO A 13 4.72 -9.58 3.52
CA PRO A 13 3.51 -9.33 2.77
C PRO A 13 3.02 -7.89 2.95
N ASP A 14 2.05 -7.51 2.10
CA ASP A 14 1.32 -6.25 2.18
C ASP A 14 2.26 -5.03 2.18
N PRO A 15 3.15 -4.92 1.16
CA PRO A 15 4.22 -3.95 1.18
C PRO A 15 3.72 -2.53 0.96
N TRP A 16 4.16 -1.61 1.80
CA TRP A 16 4.07 -0.18 1.57
C TRP A 16 5.46 0.39 1.37
N LEU A 17 5.71 0.96 0.21
CA LEU A 17 7.01 1.54 -0.16
C LEU A 17 6.85 3.01 -0.50
N VAL A 18 7.64 3.86 0.14
CA VAL A 18 7.77 5.28 -0.20
C VAL A 18 9.24 5.63 -0.42
N HIS A 19 9.48 6.63 -1.27
CA HIS A 19 10.77 7.31 -1.38
C HIS A 19 10.65 8.71 -0.80
N HIS A 20 11.54 9.07 0.13
CA HIS A 20 11.58 10.37 0.79
C HIS A 20 13.03 10.68 1.24
N ASP A 21 13.47 11.93 1.04
CA ASP A 21 14.80 12.40 1.45
C ASP A 21 15.93 11.43 1.10
N ASP A 22 16.05 11.12 -0.20
CA ASP A 22 17.08 10.24 -0.76
C ASP A 22 17.10 8.80 -0.23
N HIS A 23 16.00 8.35 0.40
CA HIS A 23 15.88 6.99 0.91
C HIS A 23 14.54 6.36 0.57
N TYR A 24 14.56 5.04 0.45
CA TYR A 24 13.37 4.19 0.42
C TYR A 24 13.03 3.72 1.83
N PHE A 25 11.73 3.69 2.11
CA PHE A 25 11.17 3.20 3.36
C PHE A 25 10.13 2.12 3.04
N LEU A 26 10.40 0.89 3.48
CA LEU A 26 9.55 -0.27 3.23
C LEU A 26 8.98 -0.78 4.55
N THR A 27 7.66 -0.90 4.61
CA THR A 27 6.93 -1.55 5.69
C THR A 27 5.92 -2.57 5.15
N GLY A 28 5.35 -3.38 6.02
CA GLY A 28 4.34 -4.38 5.70
C GLY A 28 3.87 -5.11 6.95
N THR A 29 3.04 -6.13 6.80
CA THR A 29 2.47 -6.89 7.89
C THR A 29 3.53 -7.61 8.73
N SER A 30 3.48 -7.45 10.06
CA SER A 30 4.41 -8.06 11.02
C SER A 30 3.75 -8.69 12.25
N HIS A 31 2.44 -8.62 12.38
CA HIS A 31 1.56 -9.25 13.36
C HIS A 31 1.52 -8.64 14.78
N ASP A 32 2.58 -8.05 15.33
CA ASP A 32 2.60 -7.54 16.71
C ASP A 32 3.24 -6.16 16.87
N HIS A 33 3.75 -5.59 15.77
CA HIS A 33 4.37 -4.26 15.74
C HIS A 33 4.36 -3.70 14.32
N VAL A 34 4.76 -2.47 14.16
CA VAL A 34 5.11 -1.90 12.84
C VAL A 34 6.60 -1.67 12.78
N ALA A 35 7.24 -2.21 11.75
CA ALA A 35 8.66 -2.00 11.50
C ALA A 35 8.86 -1.43 10.08
N VAL A 36 9.89 -0.62 9.92
CA VAL A 36 10.26 0.03 8.66
C VAL A 36 11.71 -0.28 8.35
N ARG A 37 11.99 -0.71 7.13
CA ARG A 37 13.34 -0.82 6.57
C ARG A 37 13.67 0.48 5.83
N LYS A 38 14.89 0.98 5.98
CA LYS A 38 15.39 2.18 5.31
C LYS A 38 16.65 1.85 4.52
N ALA A 39 16.69 2.24 3.25
CA ALA A 39 17.87 2.08 2.41
C ALA A 39 17.99 3.23 1.40
N ALA A 40 19.21 3.58 1.01
CA ALA A 40 19.45 4.60 -0.02
C ALA A 40 19.12 4.08 -1.43
N SER A 41 19.26 2.78 -1.66
CA SER A 41 18.92 2.12 -2.93
C SER A 41 17.85 1.04 -2.71
N ILE A 42 16.93 0.90 -3.67
CA ILE A 42 15.89 -0.14 -3.63
C ILE A 42 16.48 -1.55 -3.56
N ARG A 43 17.64 -1.77 -4.15
CA ARG A 43 18.34 -3.07 -4.17
C ARG A 43 18.78 -3.54 -2.78
N ASP A 44 18.96 -2.60 -1.84
CA ASP A 44 19.49 -2.88 -0.50
C ASP A 44 18.38 -3.09 0.54
N LEU A 45 17.12 -2.86 0.16
CA LEU A 45 15.96 -2.98 1.08
C LEU A 45 15.80 -4.38 1.66
N ALA A 46 16.06 -5.43 0.88
CA ALA A 46 15.91 -6.81 1.35
C ALA A 46 16.82 -7.11 2.55
N ASP A 47 18.03 -6.56 2.54
CA ASP A 47 19.06 -6.77 3.57
C ASP A 47 19.06 -5.67 4.65
N ALA A 48 18.30 -4.59 4.44
CA ALA A 48 18.22 -3.48 5.40
C ALA A 48 17.60 -3.93 6.73
N ALA A 49 18.22 -3.51 7.83
CA ALA A 49 17.68 -3.77 9.17
C ALA A 49 16.32 -3.08 9.36
N ALA A 50 15.36 -3.82 9.90
CA ALA A 50 14.05 -3.27 10.24
C ALA A 50 14.09 -2.54 11.57
N THR A 51 13.60 -1.30 11.60
CA THR A 51 13.43 -0.49 12.80
C THR A 51 11.99 -0.57 13.26
N THR A 52 11.72 -1.02 14.49
CA THR A 52 10.38 -0.97 15.07
C THR A 52 10.03 0.49 15.35
N VAL A 53 9.02 0.99 14.65
CA VAL A 53 8.51 2.38 14.79
C VAL A 53 7.28 2.45 15.69
N TRP A 54 6.55 1.33 15.84
CA TRP A 54 5.40 1.25 16.72
C TRP A 54 5.20 -0.16 17.29
N ARG A 55 4.89 -0.22 18.58
CA ARG A 55 4.38 -1.41 19.26
C ARG A 55 3.32 -0.96 20.25
N ASP A 56 2.10 -1.42 20.05
CA ASP A 56 1.01 -1.08 20.96
C ASP A 56 1.02 -1.96 22.21
N THR A 57 0.67 -1.38 23.33
CA THR A 57 0.53 -2.08 24.62
C THR A 57 -0.92 -2.28 25.03
N ASP A 58 -1.87 -1.69 24.30
CA ASP A 58 -3.30 -1.86 24.57
C ASP A 58 -3.76 -3.23 24.03
N PRO A 59 -4.27 -4.11 24.91
CA PRO A 59 -4.63 -5.48 24.52
C PRO A 59 -5.78 -5.57 23.51
N THR A 60 -6.50 -4.48 23.25
CA THR A 60 -7.58 -4.44 22.27
C THR A 60 -7.08 -4.22 20.83
N ARG A 61 -5.76 -3.89 20.64
CA ARG A 61 -5.17 -3.56 19.36
C ARG A 61 -3.67 -3.86 19.25
N ASN A 62 -3.16 -4.79 20.04
CA ASN A 62 -1.73 -5.15 20.08
C ASN A 62 -1.41 -6.46 19.37
N ALA A 63 -2.35 -7.03 18.64
CA ALA A 63 -2.19 -8.28 17.91
C ALA A 63 -2.69 -8.14 16.47
N MET A 64 -2.28 -9.07 15.61
CA MET A 64 -2.69 -9.13 14.21
C MET A 64 -2.53 -7.76 13.53
N VAL A 65 -1.36 -7.14 13.71
CA VAL A 65 -1.00 -5.85 13.10
C VAL A 65 -0.72 -6.07 11.63
N TRP A 66 -1.63 -5.57 10.76
CA TRP A 66 -1.60 -5.80 9.32
C TRP A 66 -1.51 -4.52 8.51
N ALA A 67 -0.95 -4.63 7.31
CA ALA A 67 -0.95 -3.65 6.23
C ALA A 67 -0.72 -2.20 6.70
N PRO A 68 0.41 -1.88 7.35
CA PRO A 68 0.74 -0.51 7.70
C PRO A 68 1.09 0.30 6.46
N GLU A 69 0.55 1.52 6.39
CA GLU A 69 0.78 2.49 5.33
C GLU A 69 1.32 3.81 5.86
N LEU A 70 2.37 4.35 5.26
CA LEU A 70 2.98 5.64 5.58
C LEU A 70 2.52 6.71 4.58
N HIS A 71 1.85 7.74 5.06
CA HIS A 71 1.34 8.83 4.25
C HIS A 71 1.79 10.20 4.77
N LEU A 72 2.36 11.02 3.90
CA LEU A 72 2.70 12.41 4.20
C LEU A 72 1.51 13.30 3.80
N LEU A 73 0.74 13.77 4.78
CA LEU A 73 -0.52 14.50 4.56
C LEU A 73 -0.51 15.86 5.24
N ASP A 74 -1.25 16.80 4.64
CA ASP A 74 -1.57 18.05 5.28
C ASP A 74 -2.73 17.85 6.27
N GLY A 75 -2.54 18.29 7.50
CA GLY A 75 -3.51 18.14 8.57
C GLY A 75 -3.53 19.38 9.48
N PRO A 76 -4.38 19.40 10.53
CA PRO A 76 -4.49 20.52 11.46
C PRO A 76 -3.18 20.89 12.17
N ASN A 77 -2.25 19.94 12.29
CA ASN A 77 -0.94 20.13 12.91
C ASN A 77 0.18 20.42 11.88
N GLY A 78 -0.19 20.79 10.65
CA GLY A 78 0.72 20.95 9.51
C GLY A 78 0.92 19.64 8.75
N ARG A 79 1.87 19.66 7.81
CA ARG A 79 2.24 18.49 7.02
C ARG A 79 3.08 17.53 7.86
N ARG A 80 2.60 16.27 7.99
CA ARG A 80 3.22 15.26 8.84
C ARG A 80 3.07 13.87 8.24
N TRP A 81 3.90 12.94 8.68
CA TRP A 81 3.71 11.52 8.43
C TRP A 81 2.60 10.98 9.30
N TYR A 82 1.66 10.27 8.67
CA TYR A 82 0.63 9.49 9.33
C TYR A 82 0.85 8.03 8.97
N LEU A 83 0.80 7.16 9.99
CA LEU A 83 0.88 5.73 9.81
C LEU A 83 -0.51 5.15 10.08
N TYR A 84 -1.12 4.61 9.01
CA TYR A 84 -2.38 3.88 9.10
C TYR A 84 -2.06 2.41 9.24
N TYR A 85 -2.75 1.69 10.12
CA TYR A 85 -2.58 0.26 10.27
C TYR A 85 -3.86 -0.39 10.77
N THR A 86 -3.96 -1.69 10.57
CA THR A 86 -5.05 -2.51 11.09
C THR A 86 -4.53 -3.35 12.23
N ALA A 87 -5.30 -3.46 13.31
CA ALA A 87 -4.97 -4.35 14.43
C ALA A 87 -6.23 -4.86 15.10
N SER A 88 -6.08 -5.95 15.87
CA SER A 88 -7.13 -6.53 16.66
C SER A 88 -6.59 -6.98 18.02
N ASP A 89 -7.47 -7.51 18.87
CA ASP A 89 -7.05 -8.30 20.01
C ASP A 89 -6.54 -9.68 19.55
N ALA A 90 -5.97 -10.45 20.47
CA ALA A 90 -5.47 -11.80 20.15
C ALA A 90 -6.58 -12.86 20.00
N ALA A 91 -7.85 -12.50 20.23
CA ALA A 91 -8.95 -13.45 20.31
C ALA A 91 -9.60 -13.74 18.94
N ASP A 92 -9.84 -12.71 18.12
CA ASP A 92 -10.59 -12.86 16.86
C ASP A 92 -10.15 -11.80 15.83
N HIS A 93 -9.87 -12.25 14.60
CA HIS A 93 -9.60 -11.37 13.46
C HIS A 93 -10.82 -10.51 13.07
N LEU A 94 -12.04 -10.88 13.41
CA LEU A 94 -13.23 -10.04 13.20
C LEU A 94 -13.27 -8.80 14.10
N HIS A 95 -12.41 -8.74 15.11
CA HIS A 95 -12.23 -7.56 15.95
C HIS A 95 -11.31 -6.50 15.32
N HIS A 96 -10.81 -6.72 14.09
CA HIS A 96 -9.97 -5.76 13.41
C HIS A 96 -10.64 -4.39 13.28
N ARG A 97 -9.87 -3.36 13.62
CA ARG A 97 -10.20 -1.95 13.41
C ARG A 97 -8.97 -1.24 12.83
N MET A 98 -9.19 -0.13 12.19
CA MET A 98 -8.13 0.71 11.65
C MET A 98 -7.74 1.80 12.63
N TYR A 99 -6.46 2.05 12.73
CA TYR A 99 -5.85 3.00 13.65
C TYR A 99 -4.90 3.93 12.90
N VAL A 100 -4.71 5.12 13.46
CA VAL A 100 -3.82 6.15 12.92
C VAL A 100 -2.84 6.57 13.99
N LEU A 101 -1.58 6.61 13.62
CA LEU A 101 -0.52 7.27 14.38
C LEU A 101 -0.15 8.57 13.67
N GLU A 102 0.26 9.58 14.44
CA GLU A 102 0.77 10.85 13.92
C GLU A 102 2.25 10.98 14.26
N GLY A 103 3.08 11.25 13.27
CA GLY A 103 4.48 11.61 13.44
C GLY A 103 4.63 13.03 13.97
N ASP A 104 5.71 13.34 14.67
CA ASP A 104 5.96 14.69 15.18
C ASP A 104 6.73 15.59 14.21
N GLY A 105 7.19 15.04 13.08
CA GLY A 105 7.99 15.74 12.07
C GLY A 105 7.92 15.14 10.68
N ASP A 106 9.01 15.29 9.93
CA ASP A 106 9.15 14.90 8.52
C ASP A 106 9.95 13.59 8.34
N ASP A 107 10.26 12.85 9.42
CA ASP A 107 10.95 11.56 9.34
C ASP A 107 9.92 10.41 9.24
N PRO A 108 9.94 9.58 8.17
CA PRO A 108 9.10 8.39 8.06
C PRO A 108 9.31 7.33 9.16
N LEU A 109 10.43 7.43 9.90
CA LEU A 109 10.69 6.58 11.07
C LEU A 109 10.10 7.11 12.37
N GLY A 110 9.42 8.26 12.33
CA GLY A 110 8.81 8.88 13.49
C GLY A 110 9.74 9.76 14.32
N PRO A 111 9.49 9.95 15.62
CA PRO A 111 8.61 9.15 16.49
C PRO A 111 7.13 9.33 16.16
N PHE A 112 6.38 8.25 16.38
CA PHE A 112 4.93 8.21 16.21
C PHE A 112 4.20 8.19 17.55
N ALA A 113 3.04 8.86 17.59
CA ALA A 113 2.12 8.81 18.71
C ALA A 113 0.74 8.30 18.25
N TYR A 114 0.08 7.50 19.11
CA TYR A 114 -1.29 7.08 18.85
C TYR A 114 -2.20 8.31 18.70
N LYS A 115 -2.93 8.36 17.60
CA LYS A 115 -3.81 9.50 17.30
C LYS A 115 -5.28 9.14 17.45
N ALA A 116 -5.73 8.11 16.77
CA ALA A 116 -7.14 7.72 16.79
C ALA A 116 -7.37 6.30 16.28
N ARG A 117 -8.51 5.74 16.67
CA ARG A 117 -9.20 4.69 15.95
C ARG A 117 -10.14 5.33 14.93
N LEU A 118 -10.15 4.84 13.71
CA LEU A 118 -11.07 5.28 12.67
C LEU A 118 -12.44 4.64 12.88
N ASN A 119 -13.46 5.46 13.06
CA ASN A 119 -14.84 4.99 13.22
C ASN A 119 -15.50 4.82 11.84
N THR A 120 -15.37 3.63 11.26
CA THR A 120 -15.91 3.28 9.94
C THR A 120 -17.37 2.84 9.96
N ASP A 121 -17.90 2.57 11.15
CA ASP A 121 -19.27 2.10 11.38
C ASP A 121 -19.79 2.68 12.71
N PRO A 122 -20.88 3.48 12.70
CA PRO A 122 -21.42 4.09 13.93
C PRO A 122 -21.82 3.11 15.02
N ALA A 123 -22.23 1.89 14.65
CA ALA A 123 -22.63 0.84 15.59
C ALA A 123 -21.43 0.00 16.06
N ASP A 124 -20.25 0.18 15.43
CA ASP A 124 -19.02 -0.59 15.70
C ASP A 124 -19.16 -2.11 15.57
N GLU A 125 -20.05 -2.53 14.68
CA GLU A 125 -20.37 -3.94 14.47
C GLU A 125 -19.42 -4.65 13.51
N TYR A 126 -18.83 -3.89 12.57
CA TYR A 126 -18.10 -4.45 11.43
C TYR A 126 -16.60 -4.24 11.55
N TYR A 127 -15.86 -5.28 11.17
CA TYR A 127 -14.41 -5.13 11.00
C TYR A 127 -14.10 -4.21 9.80
N ALA A 128 -12.93 -3.56 9.89
CA ALA A 128 -12.39 -2.74 8.83
C ALA A 128 -10.87 -2.87 8.79
N ILE A 129 -10.32 -3.04 7.59
CA ILE A 129 -8.90 -3.25 7.31
C ILE A 129 -8.43 -2.41 6.14
N ASP A 130 -7.12 -2.28 5.96
CA ASP A 130 -6.45 -1.72 4.78
C ASP A 130 -6.91 -0.27 4.48
N GLY A 131 -6.83 0.58 5.48
CA GLY A 131 -7.26 1.98 5.35
C GLY A 131 -6.22 2.85 4.66
N SER A 132 -6.52 3.29 3.43
CA SER A 132 -5.66 4.12 2.58
C SER A 132 -6.29 5.49 2.34
N PRO A 133 -5.67 6.60 2.79
CA PRO A 133 -6.18 7.95 2.56
C PRO A 133 -5.78 8.49 1.18
N LEU A 134 -6.66 9.31 0.62
CA LEU A 134 -6.40 10.12 -0.56
C LEU A 134 -6.64 11.60 -0.24
N GLN A 135 -5.62 12.43 -0.37
CA GLN A 135 -5.74 13.88 -0.33
C GLN A 135 -5.76 14.46 -1.75
N LEU A 136 -6.87 15.14 -2.08
CA LEU A 136 -7.05 15.80 -3.38
C LEU A 136 -6.41 17.20 -3.38
N PRO A 137 -6.07 17.76 -4.56
CA PRO A 137 -5.47 19.11 -4.65
C PRO A 137 -6.34 20.23 -4.11
N ASN A 138 -7.66 20.04 -4.12
CA ASN A 138 -8.62 21.00 -3.54
C ASN A 138 -8.71 20.91 -2.01
N GLY A 139 -7.87 20.06 -1.38
CA GLY A 139 -7.86 19.80 0.07
C GLY A 139 -8.87 18.76 0.53
N GLY A 140 -9.71 18.21 -0.36
CA GLY A 140 -10.63 17.12 -0.04
C GLY A 140 -9.86 15.87 0.40
N LEU A 141 -10.24 15.28 1.54
CA LEU A 141 -9.61 14.09 2.08
C LEU A 141 -10.63 12.96 2.16
N HIS A 142 -10.25 11.80 1.66
CA HIS A 142 -11.07 10.59 1.62
C HIS A 142 -10.28 9.41 2.19
N LEU A 143 -10.97 8.47 2.80
CA LEU A 143 -10.41 7.17 3.18
C LEU A 143 -11.10 6.08 2.37
N PHE A 144 -10.29 5.20 1.81
CA PHE A 144 -10.70 3.95 1.19
C PHE A 144 -10.28 2.80 2.10
N TRP A 145 -11.12 1.76 2.22
CA TRP A 145 -10.79 0.60 3.06
C TRP A 145 -11.57 -0.63 2.63
N ALA A 146 -11.16 -1.79 3.12
CA ALA A 146 -11.91 -3.04 3.02
C ALA A 146 -12.62 -3.36 4.32
N GLY A 147 -13.78 -4.03 4.26
CA GLY A 147 -14.47 -4.38 5.49
C GLY A 147 -15.80 -5.09 5.30
N ALA A 148 -16.44 -5.37 6.41
CA ALA A 148 -17.77 -5.96 6.45
C ALA A 148 -18.89 -4.90 6.35
N PRO A 149 -20.11 -5.32 5.95
CA PRO A 149 -20.46 -6.65 5.44
C PRO A 149 -19.88 -6.92 4.06
N GLY A 150 -19.57 -8.18 3.76
CA GLY A 150 -19.25 -8.67 2.42
C GLY A 150 -17.80 -8.60 2.01
N HIS A 151 -16.87 -8.16 2.88
CA HIS A 151 -15.43 -7.97 2.59
C HIS A 151 -15.24 -7.24 1.25
N VAL A 152 -15.77 -6.02 1.20
CA VAL A 152 -15.80 -5.18 0.00
C VAL A 152 -15.18 -3.82 0.29
N LEU A 153 -14.98 -3.04 -0.76
CA LEU A 153 -14.39 -1.70 -0.62
C LEU A 153 -15.43 -0.66 -0.23
N TYR A 154 -15.02 0.20 0.66
CA TYR A 154 -15.77 1.37 1.09
C TYR A 154 -14.95 2.64 0.92
N VAL A 155 -15.66 3.77 0.79
CA VAL A 155 -15.10 5.11 0.83
C VAL A 155 -15.92 6.01 1.76
N SER A 156 -15.25 6.93 2.44
CA SER A 156 -15.86 8.02 3.21
C SER A 156 -15.00 9.27 3.14
N ARG A 157 -15.61 10.43 3.37
CA ARG A 157 -14.87 11.68 3.55
C ARG A 157 -14.20 11.71 4.91
N MET A 158 -13.10 12.43 4.97
CA MET A 158 -12.39 12.73 6.22
C MET A 158 -12.38 14.24 6.47
N ALA A 159 -12.52 14.64 7.74
CA ALA A 159 -12.35 16.02 8.17
C ALA A 159 -10.87 16.39 8.38
N ASP A 160 -10.09 15.40 8.77
CA ASP A 160 -8.65 15.45 9.00
C ASP A 160 -8.08 14.03 8.90
N PRO A 161 -6.75 13.81 8.91
CA PRO A 161 -6.14 12.51 8.69
C PRO A 161 -6.54 11.39 9.67
N TRP A 162 -7.28 11.69 10.72
CA TRP A 162 -7.68 10.70 11.73
C TRP A 162 -9.18 10.67 12.04
N ARG A 163 -10.00 11.41 11.27
CA ARG A 163 -11.44 11.51 11.57
C ARG A 163 -12.29 11.45 10.32
N LEU A 164 -13.08 10.40 10.22
CA LEU A 164 -14.10 10.25 9.17
C LEU A 164 -15.29 11.19 9.41
N THR A 165 -15.92 11.62 8.30
CA THR A 165 -17.15 12.42 8.29
C THR A 165 -18.13 11.90 7.23
N GLY A 166 -19.39 11.85 7.58
CA GLY A 166 -20.43 11.38 6.65
C GLY A 166 -20.53 9.86 6.57
N PRO A 167 -21.35 9.36 5.61
CA PRO A 167 -21.60 7.94 5.46
C PRO A 167 -20.41 7.22 4.81
N ARG A 168 -20.29 5.92 5.10
CA ARG A 168 -19.52 5.02 4.25
C ARG A 168 -20.32 4.64 3.02
N VAL A 169 -19.68 4.61 1.87
CA VAL A 169 -20.28 4.21 0.60
C VAL A 169 -19.53 2.99 0.08
N GLN A 170 -20.26 1.93 -0.25
CA GLN A 170 -19.66 0.75 -0.88
C GLN A 170 -19.35 1.05 -2.35
N LEU A 171 -18.12 0.70 -2.77
CA LEU A 171 -17.67 0.88 -4.15
C LEU A 171 -18.03 -0.31 -5.05
N PRO A 172 -18.23 -0.08 -6.36
CA PRO A 172 -18.67 -1.12 -7.32
C PRO A 172 -17.51 -2.00 -7.80
N ALA A 173 -16.61 -2.40 -6.90
CA ALA A 173 -15.39 -3.14 -7.25
C ALA A 173 -15.68 -4.59 -7.66
N SER A 174 -15.17 -5.04 -8.82
CA SER A 174 -15.30 -6.40 -9.33
C SER A 174 -14.43 -7.38 -8.55
N GLY A 175 -14.93 -8.60 -8.33
CA GLY A 175 -14.14 -9.73 -7.81
C GLY A 175 -13.53 -10.61 -8.91
N PHE A 176 -13.82 -10.33 -10.18
CA PHE A 176 -13.31 -11.10 -11.33
C PHE A 176 -13.48 -12.62 -11.19
N GLY A 177 -14.66 -13.02 -10.71
CA GLY A 177 -15.01 -14.43 -10.47
C GLY A 177 -14.74 -14.95 -9.06
N CYS A 178 -14.04 -14.17 -8.22
CA CYS A 178 -13.95 -14.46 -6.79
C CYS A 178 -15.13 -13.79 -6.05
N PRO A 179 -15.93 -14.56 -5.29
CA PRO A 179 -17.18 -14.04 -4.77
C PRO A 179 -16.99 -12.98 -3.66
N ASP A 180 -16.00 -13.13 -2.79
CA ASP A 180 -16.11 -12.62 -1.43
C ASP A 180 -15.06 -11.59 -0.99
N ILE A 181 -13.96 -11.39 -1.72
CA ILE A 181 -12.86 -10.54 -1.22
C ILE A 181 -12.45 -9.45 -2.21
N ARG A 182 -12.48 -8.19 -1.74
CA ARG A 182 -11.84 -7.00 -2.31
C ARG A 182 -11.18 -6.27 -1.17
N GLU A 183 -9.86 -6.09 -1.25
CA GLU A 183 -9.06 -5.52 -0.17
C GLU A 183 -7.87 -4.71 -0.70
N GLY A 184 -7.05 -4.12 0.18
CA GLY A 184 -5.86 -3.36 -0.18
C GLY A 184 -6.11 -2.22 -1.18
N PRO A 185 -7.11 -1.33 -0.98
CA PRO A 185 -7.41 -0.26 -1.91
C PRO A 185 -6.39 0.86 -1.80
N VAL A 186 -5.68 1.18 -2.87
CA VAL A 186 -4.72 2.31 -2.91
C VAL A 186 -5.00 3.19 -4.11
N CYS A 187 -5.05 4.51 -3.88
CA CYS A 187 -5.27 5.48 -4.94
C CYS A 187 -3.95 5.96 -5.55
N LEU A 188 -3.90 5.96 -6.87
CA LEU A 188 -2.92 6.67 -7.68
C LEU A 188 -3.62 7.82 -8.40
N ARG A 189 -3.00 9.01 -8.42
CA ARG A 189 -3.59 10.18 -9.08
C ARG A 189 -2.66 10.70 -10.17
N ARG A 190 -3.21 10.93 -11.37
CA ARG A 190 -2.49 11.53 -12.49
C ARG A 190 -3.44 12.27 -13.42
N ASN A 191 -3.02 13.45 -13.92
CA ASN A 191 -3.70 14.23 -14.97
C ASN A 191 -5.19 14.46 -14.70
N GLY A 192 -5.58 14.77 -13.44
CA GLY A 192 -6.97 15.01 -13.05
C GLY A 192 -7.81 13.73 -12.85
N ARG A 193 -7.20 12.56 -12.94
CA ARG A 193 -7.87 11.27 -12.70
C ARG A 193 -7.38 10.61 -11.43
N VAL A 194 -8.28 9.88 -10.78
CA VAL A 194 -8.00 8.98 -9.65
C VAL A 194 -8.15 7.54 -10.14
N PHE A 195 -7.15 6.73 -9.88
CA PHE A 195 -7.13 5.30 -10.13
C PHE A 195 -7.09 4.60 -8.78
N LEU A 196 -8.18 3.96 -8.39
CA LEU A 196 -8.24 3.12 -7.19
C LEU A 196 -7.87 1.69 -7.59
N VAL A 197 -6.68 1.27 -7.22
CA VAL A 197 -6.19 -0.09 -7.44
C VAL A 197 -6.41 -0.89 -6.16
N TYR A 198 -6.95 -2.09 -6.32
CA TYR A 198 -7.31 -2.95 -5.20
C TYR A 198 -7.02 -4.41 -5.54
N SER A 199 -7.07 -5.27 -4.56
CA SER A 199 -6.90 -6.70 -4.74
C SER A 199 -8.21 -7.45 -4.63
N ALA A 200 -8.36 -8.49 -5.42
CA ALA A 200 -9.50 -9.39 -5.44
C ALA A 200 -9.05 -10.84 -5.26
N CYS A 201 -9.93 -11.69 -4.76
CA CYS A 201 -9.72 -13.05 -4.27
C CYS A 201 -9.08 -13.09 -2.87
N ASP A 202 -8.99 -14.27 -2.29
CA ASP A 202 -8.27 -14.49 -1.03
C ASP A 202 -6.76 -14.50 -1.29
N THR A 203 -6.00 -13.74 -0.52
CA THR A 203 -4.54 -13.62 -0.65
C THR A 203 -3.79 -14.94 -0.42
N GLY A 204 -4.42 -15.92 0.23
CA GLY A 204 -3.91 -17.29 0.34
C GLY A 204 -3.95 -18.08 -0.98
N THR A 205 -4.77 -17.67 -1.95
CA THR A 205 -4.91 -18.35 -3.24
C THR A 205 -3.80 -17.96 -4.23
N PRO A 206 -3.52 -18.74 -5.26
CA PRO A 206 -2.69 -18.32 -6.38
C PRO A 206 -3.40 -17.30 -7.28
N ASP A 207 -4.72 -17.14 -7.12
CA ASP A 207 -5.59 -16.34 -7.96
C ASP A 207 -5.75 -14.88 -7.48
N TYR A 208 -5.15 -14.51 -6.37
CA TYR A 208 -5.10 -13.12 -5.90
C TYR A 208 -4.59 -12.22 -7.02
N ARG A 209 -5.26 -11.10 -7.27
CA ARG A 209 -5.02 -10.26 -8.44
C ARG A 209 -5.43 -8.83 -8.20
N MET A 210 -4.92 -7.91 -9.00
CA MET A 210 -5.27 -6.50 -8.87
C MET A 210 -6.38 -6.12 -9.85
N GLY A 211 -7.39 -5.41 -9.35
CA GLY A 211 -8.42 -4.71 -10.11
C GLY A 211 -8.23 -3.21 -10.04
N MET A 212 -8.97 -2.47 -10.86
CA MET A 212 -8.89 -1.00 -10.89
C MET A 212 -10.26 -0.38 -11.15
N LEU A 213 -10.58 0.64 -10.35
CA LEU A 213 -11.62 1.62 -10.60
C LEU A 213 -10.97 2.95 -10.98
N SER A 214 -11.62 3.75 -11.83
CA SER A 214 -11.17 5.10 -12.15
C SER A 214 -12.31 6.11 -12.04
N ALA A 215 -11.97 7.35 -11.66
CA ALA A 215 -12.87 8.50 -11.59
C ALA A 215 -12.09 9.78 -11.93
N ASP A 216 -12.78 10.87 -12.24
CA ASP A 216 -12.14 12.17 -12.30
C ASP A 216 -11.92 12.73 -10.89
N ASP A 217 -10.82 13.43 -10.62
CA ASP A 217 -10.51 13.95 -9.27
C ASP A 217 -11.39 15.15 -8.87
N THR A 218 -12.22 15.64 -9.81
CA THR A 218 -13.24 16.66 -9.59
C THR A 218 -14.62 16.09 -9.30
N ASP A 219 -14.81 14.79 -9.48
CA ASP A 219 -16.08 14.12 -9.22
C ASP A 219 -16.34 13.94 -7.73
N ASP A 220 -17.60 13.69 -7.38
CA ASP A 220 -17.93 13.21 -6.03
C ASP A 220 -17.54 11.73 -5.89
N LEU A 221 -16.43 11.45 -5.22
CA LEU A 221 -15.92 10.09 -5.02
C LEU A 221 -16.85 9.23 -4.12
N LEU A 222 -17.88 9.83 -3.48
CA LEU A 222 -18.92 9.11 -2.77
C LEU A 222 -20.10 8.74 -3.69
N ASP A 223 -20.18 9.28 -4.91
CA ASP A 223 -21.16 8.83 -5.90
C ASP A 223 -20.60 7.59 -6.63
N VAL A 224 -21.22 6.45 -6.46
CA VAL A 224 -20.81 5.20 -7.11
C VAL A 224 -20.79 5.28 -8.64
N ARG A 225 -21.54 6.22 -9.22
CA ARG A 225 -21.60 6.44 -10.66
C ARG A 225 -20.36 7.17 -11.22
N SER A 226 -19.59 7.82 -10.36
CA SER A 226 -18.32 8.43 -10.73
C SER A 226 -17.24 7.39 -11.05
N TRP A 227 -17.42 6.15 -10.58
CA TRP A 227 -16.42 5.11 -10.70
C TRP A 227 -16.64 4.21 -11.90
N HIS A 228 -15.59 4.05 -12.70
CA HIS A 228 -15.55 3.19 -13.88
C HIS A 228 -14.66 1.97 -13.60
N GLN A 229 -15.26 0.78 -13.62
CA GLN A 229 -14.55 -0.48 -13.42
C GLN A 229 -13.76 -0.87 -14.69
N HIS A 230 -12.46 -1.11 -14.54
CA HIS A 230 -11.67 -1.77 -15.59
C HIS A 230 -12.20 -3.20 -15.79
N PRO A 231 -12.51 -3.63 -17.03
CA PRO A 231 -13.24 -4.87 -17.28
C PRO A 231 -12.48 -6.14 -16.88
N GLU A 232 -11.15 -6.11 -16.93
CA GLU A 232 -10.26 -7.22 -16.62
C GLU A 232 -9.36 -6.89 -15.44
N PRO A 233 -8.76 -7.87 -14.75
CA PRO A 233 -7.69 -7.62 -13.80
C PRO A 233 -6.53 -6.88 -14.48
N VAL A 234 -5.98 -5.87 -13.80
CA VAL A 234 -4.86 -5.08 -14.34
C VAL A 234 -3.50 -5.74 -14.08
N PHE A 235 -3.46 -6.68 -13.11
CA PHE A 235 -2.24 -7.43 -12.78
C PHE A 235 -2.64 -8.77 -12.11
N GLN A 236 -2.08 -9.88 -12.57
CA GLN A 236 -2.48 -11.21 -12.12
C GLN A 236 -1.35 -12.24 -12.26
N ALA A 237 -1.55 -13.44 -11.73
CA ALA A 237 -0.59 -14.53 -11.73
C ALA A 237 0.00 -14.79 -13.12
N ARG A 238 1.29 -15.15 -13.13
CA ARG A 238 2.04 -15.56 -14.32
C ARG A 238 2.83 -16.83 -14.01
N ALA A 239 2.21 -17.96 -14.28
CA ALA A 239 2.75 -19.27 -13.89
C ALA A 239 4.08 -19.60 -14.57
N ASP A 240 4.27 -19.20 -15.84
CA ASP A 240 5.53 -19.38 -16.58
C ASP A 240 6.68 -18.50 -16.05
N HIS A 241 6.37 -17.47 -15.26
CA HIS A 241 7.34 -16.67 -14.51
C HIS A 241 7.50 -17.15 -13.05
N GLY A 242 6.74 -18.13 -12.60
CA GLY A 242 6.71 -18.57 -11.20
C GLY A 242 6.14 -17.53 -10.26
N VAL A 243 5.16 -16.73 -10.72
CA VAL A 243 4.53 -15.67 -9.93
C VAL A 243 3.05 -16.00 -9.73
N PHE A 244 2.65 -16.13 -8.46
CA PHE A 244 1.30 -16.49 -8.06
C PHE A 244 0.77 -15.51 -7.02
N GLY A 245 -0.52 -15.19 -7.10
CA GLY A 245 -1.22 -14.32 -6.17
C GLY A 245 -0.59 -12.94 -6.02
N PRO A 246 -0.28 -12.20 -7.11
CA PRO A 246 0.26 -10.84 -6.99
C PRO A 246 -0.84 -9.87 -6.60
N GLY A 247 -0.59 -9.04 -5.59
CA GLY A 247 -1.53 -8.02 -5.14
C GLY A 247 -1.06 -7.24 -3.93
N HIS A 248 -2.00 -6.55 -3.28
CA HIS A 248 -1.78 -5.65 -2.14
C HIS A 248 -0.68 -4.64 -2.43
N ASN A 249 -0.96 -3.76 -3.36
CA ASN A 249 0.01 -2.84 -3.94
C ASN A 249 0.15 -1.54 -3.15
N SER A 250 1.30 -0.88 -3.33
CA SER A 250 1.54 0.53 -3.03
C SER A 250 2.22 1.21 -4.22
N PHE A 251 2.18 2.54 -4.28
CA PHE A 251 2.82 3.32 -5.33
C PHE A 251 3.93 4.20 -4.78
N PHE A 252 4.99 4.37 -5.55
CA PHE A 252 6.07 5.30 -5.24
C PHE A 252 6.64 5.90 -6.54
N THR A 253 7.31 7.03 -6.42
CA THR A 253 8.05 7.66 -7.53
C THR A 253 9.54 7.38 -7.40
N SER A 254 10.23 7.35 -8.53
CA SER A 254 11.70 7.30 -8.56
C SER A 254 12.32 8.48 -7.81
N PRO A 255 13.59 8.38 -7.33
CA PRO A 255 14.28 9.46 -6.63
C PRO A 255 14.27 10.80 -7.36
N ASP A 256 14.38 10.81 -8.68
CA ASP A 256 14.32 12.04 -9.49
C ASP A 256 12.89 12.46 -9.89
N GLY A 257 11.87 11.70 -9.45
CA GLY A 257 10.45 11.99 -9.70
C GLY A 257 9.99 11.77 -11.15
N THR A 258 10.80 11.14 -12.01
CA THR A 258 10.48 10.99 -13.45
C THR A 258 9.75 9.70 -13.80
N GLU A 259 9.79 8.71 -12.91
CA GLU A 259 9.17 7.40 -13.11
C GLU A 259 8.19 7.08 -11.98
N ASP A 260 7.07 6.45 -12.35
CA ASP A 260 6.13 5.85 -11.42
C ASP A 260 6.41 4.35 -11.27
N TRP A 261 6.32 3.87 -10.04
CA TRP A 261 6.59 2.50 -9.66
C TRP A 261 5.50 1.97 -8.74
N PHE A 262 5.35 0.67 -8.66
CA PHE A 262 4.50 0.03 -7.66
C PHE A 262 5.22 -1.13 -6.97
N ALA A 263 4.97 -1.26 -5.69
CA ALA A 263 5.32 -2.45 -4.92
C ALA A 263 4.06 -3.32 -4.75
N TYR A 264 4.25 -4.62 -4.60
CA TYR A 264 3.20 -5.61 -4.41
C TYR A 264 3.79 -6.85 -3.72
N HIS A 265 2.98 -7.69 -3.12
CA HIS A 265 3.47 -9.01 -2.75
C HIS A 265 3.08 -10.07 -3.78
N ALA A 266 3.85 -11.14 -3.84
CA ALA A 266 3.50 -12.35 -4.58
C ALA A 266 4.22 -13.58 -4.00
N LYS A 267 3.70 -14.76 -4.34
CA LYS A 267 4.24 -16.08 -3.98
C LYS A 267 4.97 -16.73 -5.16
N THR A 268 5.76 -17.76 -4.86
CA THR A 268 6.39 -18.65 -5.86
C THR A 268 5.71 -20.01 -5.97
N THR A 269 4.61 -20.22 -5.24
CA THR A 269 3.83 -21.46 -5.23
C THR A 269 2.38 -21.21 -5.62
N ASP A 270 1.79 -22.14 -6.35
CA ASP A 270 0.38 -22.19 -6.70
C ASP A 270 -0.52 -22.78 -5.59
N ARG A 271 0.08 -23.17 -4.45
CA ARG A 271 -0.68 -23.71 -3.32
C ARG A 271 -1.41 -22.61 -2.57
N TYR A 272 -2.56 -22.98 -1.98
CA TYR A 272 -3.21 -22.15 -0.99
C TYR A 272 -2.32 -22.06 0.27
N THR A 273 -1.82 -20.88 0.57
CA THR A 273 -1.04 -20.57 1.77
C THR A 273 -0.91 -19.07 1.95
N TYR A 274 -0.88 -18.61 3.17
CA TYR A 274 -0.53 -17.21 3.50
C TYR A 274 0.97 -16.99 3.62
N ASP A 275 1.75 -18.06 3.70
CA ASP A 275 3.21 -18.01 3.80
C ASP A 275 3.87 -17.75 2.43
N GLY A 276 5.09 -17.21 2.46
CA GLY A 276 5.92 -17.02 1.28
C GLY A 276 5.51 -15.85 0.38
N ARG A 277 4.64 -14.97 0.85
CA ARG A 277 4.38 -13.67 0.23
C ARG A 277 5.59 -12.77 0.43
N THR A 278 6.21 -12.36 -0.65
CA THR A 278 7.41 -11.51 -0.64
C THR A 278 7.14 -10.19 -1.34
N ALA A 279 7.66 -9.10 -0.80
CA ALA A 279 7.56 -7.77 -1.39
C ALA A 279 8.40 -7.68 -2.68
N ARG A 280 7.80 -7.17 -3.72
CA ARG A 280 8.38 -6.98 -5.05
C ARG A 280 8.09 -5.58 -5.55
N ALA A 281 8.92 -5.08 -6.46
CA ALA A 281 8.67 -3.80 -7.12
C ALA A 281 8.81 -3.94 -8.63
N GLN A 282 8.04 -3.12 -9.36
CA GLN A 282 8.06 -3.06 -10.81
C GLN A 282 7.70 -1.65 -11.27
N ARG A 283 8.25 -1.22 -12.41
CA ARG A 283 7.94 0.07 -13.01
C ARG A 283 6.50 0.07 -13.51
N LEU A 284 5.80 1.19 -13.29
CA LEU A 284 4.49 1.49 -13.81
C LEU A 284 4.64 2.32 -15.07
N GLU A 285 3.99 1.89 -16.14
CA GLU A 285 3.95 2.64 -17.40
C GLU A 285 2.59 3.31 -17.57
N TRP A 286 2.48 4.19 -18.55
CA TRP A 286 1.26 4.91 -18.86
C TRP A 286 0.96 4.77 -20.34
N ASP A 287 -0.30 4.47 -20.68
CA ASP A 287 -0.71 4.43 -22.07
C ASP A 287 -1.04 5.83 -22.64
N ALA A 288 -1.45 5.87 -23.89
CA ALA A 288 -1.70 7.13 -24.60
C ALA A 288 -2.90 7.92 -24.06
N ASP A 289 -3.84 7.26 -23.37
CA ASP A 289 -5.00 7.90 -22.76
C ASP A 289 -4.72 8.32 -21.30
N GLY A 290 -3.53 8.05 -20.81
CA GLY A 290 -3.09 8.38 -19.44
C GLY A 290 -3.58 7.38 -18.39
N SER A 291 -3.94 6.16 -18.76
CA SER A 291 -4.24 5.08 -17.84
C SER A 291 -2.98 4.31 -17.44
N PRO A 292 -2.89 3.81 -16.19
CA PRO A 292 -1.71 3.07 -15.74
C PRO A 292 -1.66 1.67 -16.36
N VAL A 293 -0.46 1.26 -16.78
CA VAL A 293 -0.15 -0.04 -17.38
C VAL A 293 0.81 -0.80 -16.47
N PHE A 294 0.31 -1.83 -15.81
CA PHE A 294 1.07 -2.62 -14.82
C PHE A 294 2.01 -3.63 -15.47
N GLY A 295 1.78 -3.97 -16.73
CA GLY A 295 2.57 -4.97 -17.43
C GLY A 295 2.31 -6.39 -16.93
N THR A 296 3.36 -7.22 -16.96
CA THR A 296 3.33 -8.62 -16.53
C THR A 296 4.25 -8.82 -15.33
N PRO A 297 3.84 -9.58 -14.30
CA PRO A 297 4.70 -9.87 -13.16
C PRO A 297 6.03 -10.47 -13.60
N LEU A 298 7.14 -9.87 -13.17
CA LEU A 298 8.48 -10.31 -13.52
C LEU A 298 8.92 -11.51 -12.68
N PRO A 299 9.65 -12.49 -13.28
CA PRO A 299 10.22 -13.60 -12.52
C PRO A 299 11.33 -13.11 -11.58
N LEU A 300 11.60 -13.84 -10.50
CA LEU A 300 12.66 -13.48 -9.54
C LEU A 300 14.07 -13.46 -10.15
N THR A 301 14.25 -14.05 -11.34
CA THR A 301 15.51 -14.03 -12.07
C THR A 301 15.71 -12.78 -12.93
N ALA A 302 14.68 -11.93 -13.05
CA ALA A 302 14.77 -10.73 -13.87
C ALA A 302 15.73 -9.70 -13.27
N GLU A 303 16.61 -9.17 -14.12
CA GLU A 303 17.40 -7.97 -13.81
C GLU A 303 16.55 -6.75 -14.14
N ILE A 304 16.13 -6.02 -13.12
CA ILE A 304 15.27 -4.85 -13.25
C ILE A 304 16.15 -3.60 -13.16
N PRO A 305 16.12 -2.69 -14.14
CA PRO A 305 16.83 -1.42 -14.01
C PRO A 305 16.43 -0.71 -12.71
N LEU A 306 17.41 -0.09 -12.05
CA LEU A 306 17.12 0.73 -10.88
C LEU A 306 16.17 1.88 -11.24
N PRO A 307 15.30 2.34 -10.33
CA PRO A 307 14.53 3.56 -10.52
C PRO A 307 15.42 4.75 -10.87
N SER A 308 14.94 5.62 -11.73
CA SER A 308 15.73 6.79 -12.17
C SER A 308 16.17 7.64 -10.98
N GLY A 309 17.45 7.99 -10.91
CA GLY A 309 18.04 8.72 -9.78
C GLY A 309 18.44 7.85 -8.57
N ASP A 310 18.18 6.53 -8.59
CA ASP A 310 18.66 5.62 -7.54
C ASP A 310 20.20 5.52 -7.58
N PRO A 311 20.92 5.77 -6.47
CA PRO A 311 22.39 5.82 -6.47
C PRO A 311 23.05 4.46 -6.77
N GLY A 312 22.35 3.34 -6.57
CA GLY A 312 22.83 2.01 -6.91
C GLY A 312 24.00 1.49 -6.08
N LEU A 313 24.44 2.23 -5.08
CA LEU A 313 25.55 1.87 -4.19
C LEU A 313 25.08 1.85 -2.73
N PRO A 314 25.63 0.95 -1.88
CA PRO A 314 25.46 1.07 -0.44
C PRO A 314 26.01 2.40 0.06
N ALA A 315 25.42 2.98 1.08
CA ALA A 315 25.84 4.25 1.68
C ALA A 315 27.31 4.25 2.18
N ASP A 316 27.89 3.08 2.40
CA ASP A 316 29.25 2.90 2.93
C ASP A 316 30.34 2.82 1.85
N ASP A 317 30.00 2.76 0.55
CA ASP A 317 30.98 2.63 -0.56
C ASP A 317 31.30 3.98 -1.23
N VAL A 318 30.93 5.09 -0.67
CA VAL A 318 31.47 6.40 -1.08
C VAL A 318 32.83 6.58 -0.42
N ASP A 319 33.85 5.92 -0.98
CA ASP A 319 35.25 6.23 -0.68
C ASP A 319 35.50 7.71 -1.06
N PHE A 320 35.39 8.59 -0.07
CA PHE A 320 35.95 9.93 -0.20
C PHE A 320 37.46 9.80 -0.28
N GLY A 321 37.97 9.42 -1.45
CA GLY A 321 39.38 9.48 -1.75
C GLY A 321 39.91 10.85 -1.37
N VAL A 322 40.50 10.93 -0.19
CA VAL A 322 41.29 12.09 0.24
C VAL A 322 42.57 12.09 -0.59
N PRO A 323 42.89 13.16 -1.31
CA PRO A 323 44.11 13.27 -2.11
C PRO A 323 45.36 13.27 -1.26
#